data_995c0289dd0ffbceeeb89136319ebaba
#
_entry.id   995c0289dd0ffbceeeb89136319ebaba
#
_cell.length_a   1.000
_cell.length_b   1.000
_cell.length_c   1.000
_cell.angle_alpha   90.00
_cell.angle_beta   90.00
_cell.angle_gamma   90.00
#
_symmetry.space_group_name_H-M   'P 1'
#
loop_
_entity.id
_entity.type
_entity.pdbx_description
1 polymer ?
#
loop_
_entity_poly.entity_id
_entity_poly.type
_entity_poly.pdbx_seq_one_letter_code
_entity_poly.pdbx_strand_id
1 'polypeptide(L)'
;MSVLRVGNASGFYGDRFSALREMLTGGPLDVLTGDYLAELTMLILGRDRLKNPDAGYARTFLRQLEECLGLAHERGVRIVTNAGGLNPAGLADAVRALADRLGIPVRVAHVEGDDLTAAHPGTLAAHAYLGGFGIAACLRAGADVVVTGRVTDAALVTGPAAAHFGWEPTEYDRLAGAVVAGHLLECGTQATGGNYAFFRDGDVRRPGFPLAELHADGTSVLTKHDGTGGFVDVGTVTAQLLYETGGARYAGPDVTARLDTVRLTQDGPDRVRVEGVRGEAPPPTLKVGLNRLGGFRNEVAFVLTGLDVEAKAALVRHQMEPALAKVSDVRWDLARTDRPDAATEETASALLRLVVRDADQEAVGRALSGAAIELALASYPGFHVLAPPGKGAPYGVFEAAHVPQETVDHVAVLHDGRRVPVPAARDTAVLRAVPEPPLPEPLPPGPVRRAPLGLVAGARSGDKGGDANVGVWARTDDAWRWLAHELTGDRFRELIPEARDLTVTRHPLPNLRALNFVVEGILGEGVAAQARFDPQAKALGEWLRARHLDIPEALL
;
A
#
# COMPACT_ATOMS: atom_id res chain seq x y z
N MET A 1 12.99 29.67 -11.12
CA MET A 1 11.66 29.03 -11.25
C MET A 1 11.24 28.62 -9.85
N SER A 2 9.98 28.81 -9.47
CA SER A 2 9.48 28.40 -8.15
C SER A 2 9.52 26.86 -8.04
N VAL A 3 9.96 26.36 -6.90
CA VAL A 3 9.95 24.95 -6.52
C VAL A 3 8.84 24.77 -5.50
N LEU A 4 8.00 23.75 -5.66
CA LEU A 4 7.00 23.37 -4.68
C LEU A 4 7.53 22.21 -3.84
N ARG A 5 7.65 22.41 -2.52
CA ARG A 5 8.09 21.38 -1.55
C ARG A 5 6.87 20.72 -0.93
N VAL A 6 6.65 19.47 -1.26
CA VAL A 6 5.55 18.66 -0.73
C VAL A 6 6.14 17.54 0.13
N GLY A 7 5.86 17.58 1.44
CA GLY A 7 6.24 16.50 2.36
C GLY A 7 5.05 15.59 2.64
N ASN A 8 5.31 14.35 3.04
CA ASN A 8 4.28 13.45 3.54
C ASN A 8 4.52 13.11 5.01
N ALA A 9 3.44 13.00 5.81
CA ALA A 9 3.50 12.72 7.24
C ALA A 9 2.74 11.46 7.67
N SER A 10 2.20 10.71 6.72
CA SER A 10 1.48 9.46 6.99
C SER A 10 1.38 8.63 5.72
N GLY A 11 1.69 7.35 5.79
CA GLY A 11 1.45 6.39 4.72
C GLY A 11 0.29 5.42 5.02
N PHE A 12 -0.30 5.45 6.22
CA PHE A 12 -1.47 4.67 6.60
C PHE A 12 -2.07 5.15 7.94
N TYR A 13 -3.29 4.72 8.27
CA TYR A 13 -4.05 5.15 9.46
C TYR A 13 -3.32 4.95 10.80
N GLY A 14 -2.41 3.98 10.89
CA GLY A 14 -1.64 3.66 12.10
C GLY A 14 -0.19 4.17 12.10
N ASP A 15 0.16 5.09 11.23
CA ASP A 15 1.54 5.58 11.10
C ASP A 15 1.97 6.44 12.30
N ARG A 16 3.24 6.77 12.34
CA ARG A 16 3.92 7.45 13.45
C ARG A 16 3.24 8.77 13.82
N PHE A 17 2.71 8.85 15.05
CA PHE A 17 1.93 10.00 15.52
C PHE A 17 2.70 11.33 15.42
N SER A 18 4.00 11.33 15.74
CA SER A 18 4.85 12.50 15.71
C SER A 18 5.22 13.01 14.31
N ALA A 19 4.86 12.27 13.24
CA ALA A 19 5.29 12.57 11.88
C ALA A 19 4.90 13.97 11.39
N LEU A 20 3.67 14.43 11.70
CA LEU A 20 3.23 15.79 11.36
C LEU A 20 4.18 16.84 11.94
N ARG A 21 4.50 16.73 13.22
CA ARG A 21 5.42 17.65 13.92
C ARG A 21 6.84 17.53 13.35
N GLU A 22 7.33 16.30 13.14
CA GLU A 22 8.67 16.06 12.58
C GLU A 22 8.83 16.76 11.23
N MET A 23 7.85 16.62 10.34
CA MET A 23 7.88 17.25 9.03
C MET A 23 7.77 18.77 9.08
N LEU A 24 6.90 19.29 9.93
CA LEU A 24 6.75 20.75 10.10
C LEU A 24 7.98 21.40 10.73
N THR A 25 8.74 20.70 11.56
CA THR A 25 9.92 21.27 12.26
C THR A 25 11.25 20.95 11.58
N GLY A 26 11.30 19.93 10.70
CA GLY A 26 12.54 19.43 10.11
C GLY A 26 13.17 20.34 9.06
N GLY A 27 12.37 21.15 8.38
CA GLY A 27 12.87 22.03 7.30
C GLY A 27 11.75 22.76 6.57
N PRO A 28 12.08 23.41 5.45
CA PRO A 28 11.10 24.16 4.66
C PRO A 28 10.13 23.24 3.92
N LEU A 29 8.84 23.56 4.00
CA LEU A 29 7.74 22.92 3.27
C LEU A 29 6.75 23.99 2.78
N ASP A 30 6.12 23.75 1.64
CA ASP A 30 5.00 24.53 1.15
C ASP A 30 3.66 23.80 1.42
N VAL A 31 3.68 22.46 1.30
CA VAL A 31 2.52 21.58 1.53
C VAL A 31 2.95 20.37 2.34
N LEU A 32 2.12 19.98 3.30
CA LEU A 32 2.26 18.72 4.03
C LEU A 32 1.05 17.84 3.72
N THR A 33 1.31 16.63 3.20
CA THR A 33 0.27 15.64 2.93
C THR A 33 0.19 14.62 4.04
N GLY A 34 -0.99 13.99 4.15
CA GLY A 34 -1.18 12.83 5.02
C GLY A 34 -2.08 11.83 4.33
N ASP A 35 -1.52 10.66 4.00
CA ASP A 35 -2.25 9.55 3.45
C ASP A 35 -2.65 8.58 4.57
N TYR A 36 -3.96 8.42 4.79
CA TYR A 36 -4.53 7.60 5.86
C TYR A 36 -5.34 6.43 5.32
N LEU A 37 -5.57 6.36 3.99
CA LEU A 37 -6.54 5.42 3.43
C LEU A 37 -5.89 4.30 2.64
N ALA A 38 -6.36 3.10 2.94
CA ALA A 38 -6.18 1.88 2.16
C ALA A 38 -7.51 1.12 2.17
N GLU A 39 -7.62 0.04 1.38
CA GLU A 39 -8.83 -0.80 1.35
C GLU A 39 -9.24 -1.26 2.76
N LEU A 40 -8.28 -1.69 3.58
CA LEU A 40 -8.51 -2.10 4.97
C LEU A 40 -8.99 -0.95 5.85
N THR A 41 -8.44 0.24 5.66
CA THR A 41 -8.85 1.44 6.44
C THR A 41 -10.29 1.81 6.14
N MET A 42 -10.70 1.78 4.86
CA MET A 42 -12.09 2.05 4.47
C MET A 42 -13.07 1.08 5.13
N LEU A 43 -12.70 -0.20 5.25
CA LEU A 43 -13.50 -1.20 5.99
C LEU A 43 -13.60 -0.86 7.49
N ILE A 44 -12.49 -0.45 8.13
CA ILE A 44 -12.48 -0.05 9.55
C ILE A 44 -13.39 1.15 9.77
N LEU A 45 -13.27 2.18 8.95
CA LEU A 45 -14.10 3.39 9.01
C LEU A 45 -15.58 3.08 8.75
N GLY A 46 -15.88 2.15 7.83
CA GLY A 46 -17.24 1.66 7.57
C GLY A 46 -17.86 1.01 8.82
N ARG A 47 -17.11 0.17 9.52
CA ARG A 47 -17.55 -0.43 10.80
C ARG A 47 -17.75 0.59 11.91
N ASP A 48 -16.93 1.64 11.95
CA ASP A 48 -17.09 2.73 12.92
C ASP A 48 -18.35 3.54 12.63
N ARG A 49 -18.64 3.80 11.35
CA ARG A 49 -19.87 4.50 10.91
C ARG A 49 -21.15 3.73 11.23
N LEU A 50 -21.13 2.40 11.20
CA LEU A 50 -22.26 1.57 11.65
C LEU A 50 -22.61 1.78 13.12
N LYS A 51 -21.63 2.10 13.96
CA LYS A 51 -21.84 2.35 15.41
C LYS A 51 -22.18 3.81 15.70
N ASN A 52 -21.62 4.72 14.92
CA ASN A 52 -21.84 6.16 15.03
C ASN A 52 -21.87 6.77 13.61
N PRO A 53 -23.06 7.19 13.12
CA PRO A 53 -23.22 7.77 11.78
C PRO A 53 -22.33 8.98 11.50
N ASP A 54 -21.97 9.76 12.53
CA ASP A 54 -21.10 10.94 12.41
C ASP A 54 -19.61 10.60 12.36
N ALA A 55 -19.24 9.34 12.61
CA ALA A 55 -17.88 8.85 12.45
C ALA A 55 -17.55 8.60 10.97
N GLY A 56 -16.45 7.90 10.67
CA GLY A 56 -16.07 7.53 9.32
C GLY A 56 -14.85 8.29 8.81
N TYR A 57 -14.16 9.03 9.65
CA TYR A 57 -12.89 9.69 9.33
C TYR A 57 -11.77 9.27 10.29
N ALA A 58 -10.52 9.49 9.89
CA ALA A 58 -9.33 9.12 10.66
C ALA A 58 -9.12 10.05 11.87
N ARG A 59 -9.57 9.62 13.05
CA ARG A 59 -9.48 10.40 14.30
C ARG A 59 -8.03 10.70 14.70
N THR A 60 -7.07 9.85 14.32
CA THR A 60 -5.65 10.08 14.58
C THR A 60 -5.19 11.40 13.96
N PHE A 61 -5.61 11.70 12.72
CA PHE A 61 -5.28 12.96 12.07
C PHE A 61 -5.74 14.18 12.88
N LEU A 62 -6.99 14.18 13.37
CA LEU A 62 -7.52 15.30 14.16
C LEU A 62 -6.70 15.53 15.44
N ARG A 63 -6.28 14.46 16.10
CA ARG A 63 -5.41 14.52 17.29
C ARG A 63 -4.01 15.04 16.97
N GLN A 64 -3.42 14.60 15.86
CA GLN A 64 -2.14 15.11 15.38
C GLN A 64 -2.23 16.60 15.04
N LEU A 65 -3.33 17.00 14.40
CA LEU A 65 -3.58 18.38 14.01
C LEU A 65 -3.76 19.29 15.22
N GLU A 66 -4.38 18.82 16.32
CA GLU A 66 -4.51 19.56 17.56
C GLU A 66 -3.15 20.03 18.11
N GLU A 67 -2.11 19.21 17.93
CA GLU A 67 -0.74 19.57 18.34
C GLU A 67 0.03 20.40 17.30
N CYS A 68 -0.40 20.41 16.04
CA CYS A 68 0.42 20.88 14.92
C CYS A 68 -0.22 22.01 14.09
N LEU A 69 -1.52 22.29 14.26
CA LEU A 69 -2.24 23.29 13.45
C LEU A 69 -1.62 24.69 13.56
N GLY A 70 -1.29 25.12 14.79
CA GLY A 70 -0.62 26.40 15.04
C GLY A 70 0.73 26.48 14.35
N LEU A 71 1.53 25.43 14.46
CA LEU A 71 2.84 25.35 13.82
C LEU A 71 2.74 25.40 12.27
N ALA A 72 1.76 24.70 11.69
CA ALA A 72 1.53 24.75 10.24
C ALA A 72 1.12 26.17 9.79
N HIS A 73 0.21 26.80 10.55
CA HIS A 73 -0.23 28.17 10.28
C HIS A 73 0.90 29.19 10.37
N GLU A 74 1.69 29.16 11.45
CA GLU A 74 2.86 30.05 11.65
C GLU A 74 3.90 29.91 10.54
N ARG A 75 4.07 28.71 10.00
CA ARG A 75 5.05 28.44 8.92
C ARG A 75 4.47 28.64 7.51
N GLY A 76 3.17 28.92 7.40
CA GLY A 76 2.49 29.07 6.11
C GLY A 76 2.39 27.74 5.32
N VAL A 77 2.50 26.59 5.99
CA VAL A 77 2.42 25.27 5.35
C VAL A 77 0.94 24.86 5.21
N ARG A 78 0.52 24.57 4.00
CA ARG A 78 -0.82 24.05 3.72
C ARG A 78 -0.88 22.56 4.01
N ILE A 79 -2.03 22.09 4.47
CA ILE A 79 -2.25 20.66 4.78
C ILE A 79 -3.27 20.08 3.81
N VAL A 80 -2.94 18.94 3.20
CA VAL A 80 -3.82 18.20 2.29
C VAL A 80 -3.89 16.75 2.74
N THR A 81 -5.08 16.22 2.98
CA THR A 81 -5.21 14.86 3.53
C THR A 81 -6.47 14.15 3.06
N ASN A 82 -6.37 12.83 2.87
CA ASN A 82 -7.52 11.96 2.65
C ASN A 82 -8.11 11.38 3.96
N ALA A 83 -7.68 11.89 5.12
CA ALA A 83 -8.16 11.47 6.43
C ALA A 83 -9.69 11.57 6.62
N GLY A 84 -10.39 12.27 5.71
CA GLY A 84 -11.85 12.37 5.69
C GLY A 84 -12.55 11.03 5.48
N GLY A 85 -11.92 10.11 4.78
CA GLY A 85 -12.42 8.74 4.62
C GLY A 85 -13.85 8.70 4.09
N LEU A 86 -14.78 8.19 4.89
CA LEU A 86 -16.22 8.10 4.59
C LEU A 86 -17.01 9.36 4.96
N ASN A 87 -16.39 10.35 5.58
CA ASN A 87 -17.05 11.57 6.08
C ASN A 87 -16.12 12.79 6.00
N PRO A 88 -15.72 13.22 4.78
CA PRO A 88 -14.83 14.37 4.62
C PRO A 88 -15.43 15.69 5.14
N ALA A 89 -16.72 15.90 4.96
CA ALA A 89 -17.42 17.08 5.49
C ALA A 89 -17.37 17.12 7.02
N GLY A 90 -17.65 15.98 7.69
CA GLY A 90 -17.59 15.89 9.16
C GLY A 90 -16.19 16.13 9.71
N LEU A 91 -15.14 15.64 9.03
CA LEU A 91 -13.76 15.95 9.43
C LEU A 91 -13.44 17.43 9.21
N ALA A 92 -13.87 18.03 8.09
CA ALA A 92 -13.66 19.46 7.84
C ALA A 92 -14.34 20.33 8.93
N ASP A 93 -15.55 19.98 9.36
CA ASP A 93 -16.24 20.66 10.48
C ASP A 93 -15.49 20.47 11.80
N ALA A 94 -15.00 19.26 12.08
CA ALA A 94 -14.18 18.99 13.26
C ALA A 94 -12.87 19.80 13.27
N VAL A 95 -12.24 19.99 12.10
CA VAL A 95 -11.03 20.82 11.96
C VAL A 95 -11.38 22.31 12.18
N ARG A 96 -12.51 22.82 11.66
CA ARG A 96 -12.97 24.20 11.94
C ARG A 96 -13.21 24.42 13.42
N ALA A 97 -13.94 23.50 14.07
CA ALA A 97 -14.17 23.57 15.51
C ALA A 97 -12.89 23.51 16.34
N LEU A 98 -11.90 22.72 15.90
CA LEU A 98 -10.57 22.67 16.50
C LEU A 98 -9.85 24.01 16.35
N ALA A 99 -9.84 24.58 15.15
CA ALA A 99 -9.21 25.85 14.85
C ALA A 99 -9.80 27.00 15.69
N ASP A 100 -11.14 27.07 15.79
CA ASP A 100 -11.84 28.04 16.62
C ASP A 100 -11.47 27.90 18.10
N ARG A 101 -11.43 26.66 18.62
CA ARG A 101 -11.03 26.39 20.01
C ARG A 101 -9.58 26.82 20.30
N LEU A 102 -8.70 26.67 19.33
CA LEU A 102 -7.29 27.06 19.44
C LEU A 102 -7.05 28.55 19.13
N GLY A 103 -8.05 29.26 18.59
CA GLY A 103 -7.92 30.64 18.16
C GLY A 103 -7.01 30.81 16.93
N ILE A 104 -6.93 29.81 16.04
CA ILE A 104 -6.08 29.80 14.85
C ILE A 104 -6.94 30.07 13.61
N PRO A 105 -6.73 31.17 12.88
CA PRO A 105 -7.56 31.52 11.71
C PRO A 105 -7.11 30.74 10.47
N VAL A 106 -7.68 29.55 10.25
CA VAL A 106 -7.42 28.71 9.07
C VAL A 106 -8.69 28.53 8.22
N ARG A 107 -8.49 28.48 6.91
CA ARG A 107 -9.54 28.27 5.91
C ARG A 107 -9.57 26.79 5.56
N VAL A 108 -10.65 26.10 5.94
CA VAL A 108 -10.81 24.65 5.73
C VAL A 108 -11.79 24.40 4.59
N ALA A 109 -11.33 23.66 3.59
CA ALA A 109 -12.15 23.21 2.46
C ALA A 109 -12.15 21.67 2.41
N HIS A 110 -13.07 21.08 1.65
CA HIS A 110 -13.10 19.63 1.47
C HIS A 110 -13.57 19.23 0.07
N VAL A 111 -13.33 17.96 -0.28
CA VAL A 111 -13.75 17.38 -1.56
C VAL A 111 -14.77 16.29 -1.28
N GLU A 112 -15.84 16.27 -2.07
CA GLU A 112 -16.96 15.32 -2.01
C GLU A 112 -17.20 14.62 -3.35
N GLY A 113 -18.02 13.57 -3.33
CA GLY A 113 -18.52 12.87 -4.52
C GLY A 113 -17.93 11.49 -4.72
N ASP A 114 -17.04 11.06 -3.86
CA ASP A 114 -16.46 9.71 -3.88
C ASP A 114 -17.43 8.63 -3.35
N ASP A 115 -18.40 8.99 -2.48
CA ASP A 115 -19.34 8.03 -1.88
C ASP A 115 -20.42 7.58 -2.87
N LEU A 116 -20.31 6.34 -3.32
CA LEU A 116 -21.25 5.65 -4.21
C LEU A 116 -22.02 4.53 -3.49
N THR A 117 -22.00 4.49 -2.16
CA THR A 117 -22.60 3.42 -1.35
C THR A 117 -24.08 3.22 -1.65
N ALA A 118 -24.81 4.30 -1.89
CA ALA A 118 -26.24 4.25 -2.26
C ALA A 118 -26.50 3.55 -3.61
N ALA A 119 -25.54 3.60 -4.55
CA ALA A 119 -25.61 2.93 -5.84
C ALA A 119 -25.16 1.45 -5.78
N HIS A 120 -24.53 1.03 -4.67
CA HIS A 120 -24.03 -0.32 -4.47
C HIS A 120 -24.63 -0.99 -3.22
N PRO A 121 -25.92 -1.41 -3.27
CA PRO A 121 -26.59 -2.02 -2.12
C PRO A 121 -25.87 -3.27 -1.62
N GLY A 122 -25.82 -3.46 -0.31
CA GLY A 122 -25.11 -4.58 0.33
C GLY A 122 -23.63 -4.34 0.59
N THR A 123 -23.10 -3.16 0.24
CA THR A 123 -21.74 -2.75 0.64
C THR A 123 -21.76 -1.97 1.97
N LEU A 124 -20.69 -2.08 2.73
CA LEU A 124 -20.43 -1.21 3.89
C LEU A 124 -19.90 0.16 3.45
N ALA A 125 -19.17 0.16 2.33
CA ALA A 125 -18.60 1.34 1.74
C ALA A 125 -18.32 1.06 0.24
N ALA A 126 -18.69 2.00 -0.62
CA ALA A 126 -18.39 1.99 -2.05
C ALA A 126 -17.89 3.40 -2.42
N HIS A 127 -16.60 3.52 -2.75
CA HIS A 127 -15.99 4.84 -2.96
C HIS A 127 -15.18 4.88 -4.24
N ALA A 128 -15.47 5.90 -5.06
CA ALA A 128 -14.69 6.19 -6.26
C ALA A 128 -13.34 6.83 -5.88
N TYR A 129 -12.30 6.46 -6.60
CA TYR A 129 -10.97 7.08 -6.46
C TYR A 129 -10.94 8.36 -7.30
N LEU A 130 -11.14 9.52 -6.64
CA LEU A 130 -11.15 10.83 -7.31
C LEU A 130 -9.73 11.32 -7.63
N GLY A 131 -9.64 12.32 -8.51
CA GLY A 131 -8.39 12.98 -8.89
C GLY A 131 -8.03 14.19 -8.04
N GLY A 132 -6.93 14.87 -8.42
CA GLY A 132 -6.37 16.01 -7.69
C GLY A 132 -7.05 17.35 -7.98
N PHE A 133 -7.88 17.48 -9.02
CA PHE A 133 -8.42 18.80 -9.42
C PHE A 133 -9.42 19.39 -8.41
N GLY A 134 -10.12 18.57 -7.62
CA GLY A 134 -10.92 19.05 -6.48
C GLY A 134 -10.04 19.69 -5.41
N ILE A 135 -8.91 19.08 -5.09
CA ILE A 135 -7.89 19.64 -4.18
C ILE A 135 -7.32 20.94 -4.76
N ALA A 136 -6.99 20.93 -6.06
CA ALA A 136 -6.46 22.12 -6.73
C ALA A 136 -7.45 23.31 -6.67
N ALA A 137 -8.75 23.07 -6.87
CA ALA A 137 -9.77 24.10 -6.77
C ALA A 137 -9.85 24.69 -5.36
N CYS A 138 -9.83 23.86 -4.31
CA CYS A 138 -9.80 24.31 -2.93
C CYS A 138 -8.57 25.17 -2.61
N LEU A 139 -7.38 24.75 -3.05
CA LEU A 139 -6.11 25.46 -2.81
C LEU A 139 -6.02 26.78 -3.59
N ARG A 140 -6.51 26.82 -4.84
CA ARG A 140 -6.61 28.05 -5.64
C ARG A 140 -7.57 29.07 -5.02
N ALA A 141 -8.63 28.60 -4.35
CA ALA A 141 -9.53 29.45 -3.59
C ALA A 141 -8.95 29.91 -2.24
N GLY A 142 -7.74 29.49 -1.91
CA GLY A 142 -7.00 29.95 -0.74
C GLY A 142 -7.19 29.10 0.51
N ALA A 143 -7.62 27.85 0.43
CA ALA A 143 -7.68 26.96 1.57
C ALA A 143 -6.29 26.71 2.18
N ASP A 144 -6.23 26.67 3.51
CA ASP A 144 -5.05 26.34 4.30
C ASP A 144 -5.03 24.84 4.64
N VAL A 145 -6.23 24.26 4.81
CA VAL A 145 -6.41 22.81 5.03
C VAL A 145 -7.43 22.29 4.02
N VAL A 146 -7.09 21.21 3.30
CA VAL A 146 -8.00 20.52 2.38
C VAL A 146 -8.16 19.08 2.84
N VAL A 147 -9.41 18.70 3.11
CA VAL A 147 -9.79 17.35 3.52
C VAL A 147 -10.47 16.63 2.35
N THR A 148 -10.13 15.41 2.07
CA THR A 148 -10.82 14.59 1.07
C THR A 148 -11.33 13.28 1.68
N GLY A 149 -12.29 12.67 1.01
CA GLY A 149 -12.60 11.25 1.11
C GLY A 149 -11.62 10.44 0.27
N ARG A 150 -12.10 9.42 -0.45
CA ARG A 150 -11.25 8.57 -1.28
C ARG A 150 -10.85 9.30 -2.57
N VAL A 151 -9.61 9.66 -2.63
CA VAL A 151 -8.91 10.08 -3.85
C VAL A 151 -7.84 9.02 -4.18
N THR A 152 -7.24 9.06 -5.38
CA THR A 152 -5.97 8.34 -5.59
C THR A 152 -4.89 8.92 -4.68
N ASP A 153 -4.04 8.08 -4.13
CA ASP A 153 -3.03 8.51 -3.14
C ASP A 153 -2.13 9.62 -3.71
N ALA A 154 -1.73 9.48 -4.98
CA ALA A 154 -0.98 10.49 -5.70
C ALA A 154 -1.74 11.83 -5.91
N ALA A 155 -3.06 11.86 -5.82
CA ALA A 155 -3.85 13.09 -5.94
C ALA A 155 -3.51 14.12 -4.85
N LEU A 156 -3.05 13.64 -3.67
CA LEU A 156 -2.61 14.50 -2.57
C LEU A 156 -1.39 15.36 -2.97
N VAL A 157 -0.64 14.97 -4.00
CA VAL A 157 0.50 15.71 -4.55
C VAL A 157 0.14 16.38 -5.88
N THR A 158 -0.60 15.70 -6.74
CA THR A 158 -1.02 16.23 -8.05
C THR A 158 -1.90 17.48 -7.88
N GLY A 159 -2.82 17.48 -6.91
CA GLY A 159 -3.67 18.63 -6.62
C GLY A 159 -2.90 19.90 -6.22
N PRO A 160 -2.03 19.84 -5.21
CA PRO A 160 -1.13 20.93 -4.85
C PRO A 160 -0.24 21.40 -6.00
N ALA A 161 0.34 20.50 -6.78
CA ALA A 161 1.18 20.85 -7.92
C ALA A 161 0.37 21.60 -9.01
N ALA A 162 -0.81 21.07 -9.38
CA ALA A 162 -1.70 21.72 -10.34
C ALA A 162 -2.16 23.11 -9.85
N ALA A 163 -2.42 23.26 -8.54
CA ALA A 163 -2.79 24.54 -7.96
C ALA A 163 -1.64 25.56 -8.01
N HIS A 164 -0.43 25.14 -7.64
CA HIS A 164 0.75 25.99 -7.52
C HIS A 164 1.27 26.47 -8.88
N PHE A 165 1.35 25.57 -9.85
CA PHE A 165 1.90 25.86 -11.17
C PHE A 165 0.85 26.29 -12.19
N GLY A 166 -0.44 26.26 -11.84
CA GLY A 166 -1.53 26.62 -12.74
C GLY A 166 -1.75 25.61 -13.86
N TRP A 167 -1.43 24.33 -13.63
CA TRP A 167 -1.57 23.32 -14.69
C TRP A 167 -3.05 23.05 -15.04
N GLU A 168 -3.25 22.84 -16.33
CA GLU A 168 -4.54 22.46 -16.90
C GLU A 168 -4.68 20.93 -17.01
N PRO A 169 -5.93 20.39 -17.08
CA PRO A 169 -6.17 18.95 -17.13
C PRO A 169 -5.53 18.20 -18.33
N THR A 170 -5.10 18.90 -19.37
CA THR A 170 -4.50 18.30 -20.56
C THR A 170 -2.96 18.34 -20.57
N GLU A 171 -2.35 18.85 -19.51
CA GLU A 171 -0.88 18.90 -19.40
C GLU A 171 -0.31 17.59 -18.87
N TYR A 172 -0.57 16.50 -19.62
CA TYR A 172 -0.40 15.13 -19.17
C TYR A 172 1.01 14.79 -18.67
N ASP A 173 2.08 15.27 -19.34
CA ASP A 173 3.45 14.98 -18.90
C ASP A 173 3.74 15.58 -17.51
N ARG A 174 3.26 16.79 -17.25
CA ARG A 174 3.42 17.48 -15.96
C ARG A 174 2.62 16.79 -14.85
N LEU A 175 1.36 16.45 -15.14
CA LEU A 175 0.49 15.72 -14.23
C LEU A 175 1.05 14.34 -13.92
N ALA A 176 1.58 13.63 -14.91
CA ALA A 176 2.21 12.32 -14.73
C ALA A 176 3.46 12.41 -13.84
N GLY A 177 4.27 13.46 -13.99
CA GLY A 177 5.40 13.72 -13.11
C GLY A 177 4.98 13.89 -11.65
N ALA A 178 3.91 14.66 -11.40
CA ALA A 178 3.35 14.81 -10.06
C ALA A 178 2.71 13.53 -9.52
N VAL A 179 2.08 12.71 -10.37
CA VAL A 179 1.56 11.38 -10.00
C VAL A 179 2.69 10.48 -9.54
N VAL A 180 3.81 10.45 -10.28
CA VAL A 180 4.99 9.65 -9.88
C VAL A 180 5.57 10.18 -8.57
N ALA A 181 5.70 11.49 -8.37
CA ALA A 181 6.15 12.06 -7.11
C ALA A 181 5.19 11.70 -5.96
N GLY A 182 3.88 11.75 -6.17
CA GLY A 182 2.87 11.36 -5.20
C GLY A 182 2.95 9.88 -4.82
N HIS A 183 3.09 9.00 -5.81
CA HIS A 183 3.30 7.57 -5.59
C HIS A 183 4.58 7.26 -4.78
N LEU A 184 5.63 8.05 -4.97
CA LEU A 184 6.86 7.93 -4.19
C LEU A 184 6.71 8.43 -2.75
N LEU A 185 5.80 9.37 -2.49
CA LEU A 185 5.57 9.93 -1.14
C LEU A 185 4.52 9.15 -0.32
N GLU A 186 3.50 8.59 -0.96
CA GLU A 186 2.28 8.07 -0.31
C GLU A 186 2.55 7.08 0.83
N CYS A 187 3.51 6.16 0.63
CA CYS A 187 3.86 5.14 1.62
C CYS A 187 4.86 5.62 2.68
N GLY A 188 5.01 6.93 2.87
CA GLY A 188 5.80 7.52 3.94
C GLY A 188 7.26 7.07 3.89
N THR A 189 7.75 6.56 5.01
CA THR A 189 9.18 6.24 5.18
C THR A 189 9.70 5.07 4.33
N GLN A 190 8.87 4.43 3.51
CA GLN A 190 9.36 3.41 2.57
C GLN A 190 10.32 3.99 1.53
N ALA A 191 10.05 5.20 1.03
CA ALA A 191 10.93 5.87 0.08
C ALA A 191 12.27 6.32 0.70
N THR A 192 12.37 6.33 2.02
CA THR A 192 13.58 6.72 2.78
C THR A 192 14.26 5.52 3.46
N GLY A 193 14.05 4.32 2.94
CA GLY A 193 14.72 3.09 3.37
C GLY A 193 13.91 2.19 4.30
N GLY A 194 12.70 2.57 4.70
CA GLY A 194 11.77 1.69 5.40
C GLY A 194 11.39 0.49 4.51
N ASN A 195 11.41 -0.72 5.07
CA ASN A 195 11.11 -1.96 4.33
C ASN A 195 11.96 -2.20 3.06
N TYR A 196 13.11 -1.57 2.96
CA TYR A 196 14.01 -1.70 1.81
C TYR A 196 14.79 -3.01 1.83
N ALA A 197 14.88 -3.69 0.69
CA ALA A 197 15.54 -4.98 0.56
C ALA A 197 17.01 -5.00 1.02
N PHE A 198 17.70 -3.88 0.86
CA PHE A 198 19.08 -3.69 1.32
C PHE A 198 19.15 -2.74 2.52
N PHE A 199 18.25 -2.93 3.49
CA PHE A 199 18.12 -2.09 4.69
C PHE A 199 19.41 -1.96 5.53
N ARG A 200 20.38 -2.84 5.32
CA ARG A 200 21.69 -2.81 5.99
C ARG A 200 22.65 -1.79 5.40
N ASP A 201 22.32 -1.20 4.24
CA ASP A 201 23.16 -0.20 3.56
C ASP A 201 23.11 1.18 4.26
N GLY A 202 22.13 1.40 5.17
CA GLY A 202 21.97 2.65 5.90
C GLY A 202 21.30 2.50 7.27
N ASP A 203 21.14 3.61 7.99
CA ASP A 203 20.47 3.64 9.29
C ASP A 203 18.94 3.80 9.14
N VAL A 204 18.23 2.68 9.14
CA VAL A 204 16.77 2.63 9.04
C VAL A 204 16.05 2.41 10.37
N ARG A 205 16.75 2.61 11.52
CA ARG A 205 16.13 2.45 12.85
C ARG A 205 14.99 3.44 13.08
N ARG A 206 15.10 4.64 12.53
CA ARG A 206 14.04 5.68 12.55
C ARG A 206 14.12 6.54 11.29
N PRO A 207 13.64 6.06 10.14
CA PRO A 207 13.70 6.82 8.89
C PRO A 207 12.89 8.12 9.01
N GLY A 208 13.40 9.21 8.43
CA GLY A 208 12.67 10.45 8.23
C GLY A 208 11.60 10.27 7.16
N PHE A 209 10.53 11.05 7.23
CA PHE A 209 9.52 11.05 6.16
C PHE A 209 10.05 11.73 4.89
N PRO A 210 9.59 11.29 3.70
CA PRO A 210 10.04 11.84 2.45
C PRO A 210 9.39 13.19 2.14
N LEU A 211 10.07 13.96 1.32
CA LEU A 211 9.52 15.12 0.63
C LEU A 211 9.96 15.14 -0.83
N ALA A 212 9.16 15.75 -1.70
CA ALA A 212 9.46 15.98 -3.09
C ALA A 212 9.57 17.49 -3.38
N GLU A 213 10.63 17.89 -4.07
CA GLU A 213 10.79 19.21 -4.66
C GLU A 213 10.30 19.14 -6.10
N LEU A 214 9.08 19.61 -6.37
CA LEU A 214 8.46 19.58 -7.69
C LEU A 214 8.78 20.87 -8.47
N HIS A 215 8.95 20.71 -9.77
CA HIS A 215 9.21 21.79 -10.71
C HIS A 215 8.05 21.96 -11.70
N ALA A 216 7.96 23.16 -12.31
CA ALA A 216 6.88 23.53 -13.22
C ALA A 216 6.77 22.66 -14.48
N ASP A 217 7.83 21.94 -14.83
CA ASP A 217 7.89 21.02 -15.97
C ASP A 217 7.47 19.57 -15.61
N GLY A 218 7.09 19.31 -14.35
CA GLY A 218 6.71 17.99 -13.84
C GLY A 218 7.88 17.16 -13.34
N THR A 219 9.13 17.62 -13.46
CA THR A 219 10.27 16.94 -12.82
C THR A 219 10.25 17.12 -11.30
N SER A 220 10.86 16.20 -10.57
CA SER A 220 10.96 16.32 -9.12
C SER A 220 12.30 15.82 -8.59
N VAL A 221 12.63 16.23 -7.37
CA VAL A 221 13.71 15.63 -6.58
C VAL A 221 13.11 15.05 -5.31
N LEU A 222 13.22 13.73 -5.15
CA LEU A 222 12.85 13.08 -3.92
C LEU A 222 13.99 13.19 -2.91
N THR A 223 13.66 13.58 -1.68
CA THR A 223 14.62 13.77 -0.59
C THR A 223 13.94 13.62 0.78
N LYS A 224 14.62 13.94 1.85
CA LYS A 224 14.13 14.03 3.22
C LYS A 224 14.75 15.21 3.93
N HIS A 225 14.24 15.59 5.10
CA HIS A 225 14.87 16.66 5.90
C HIS A 225 16.25 16.25 6.38
N ASP A 226 17.18 17.20 6.38
CA ASP A 226 18.54 17.01 6.87
C ASP A 226 18.56 16.54 8.32
N GLY A 227 19.52 15.67 8.65
CA GLY A 227 19.70 15.15 10.01
C GLY A 227 18.67 14.11 10.45
N THR A 228 17.68 13.75 9.61
CA THR A 228 16.77 12.64 9.87
C THR A 228 17.38 11.31 9.46
N GLY A 229 16.96 10.21 10.14
CA GLY A 229 17.41 8.85 9.78
C GLY A 229 16.88 8.38 8.43
N GLY A 230 17.27 7.19 8.01
CA GLY A 230 17.01 6.67 6.69
C GLY A 230 17.92 7.26 5.63
N PHE A 231 17.72 6.89 4.38
CA PHE A 231 18.48 7.36 3.23
C PHE A 231 17.63 7.33 1.96
N VAL A 232 17.97 8.22 1.02
CA VAL A 232 17.30 8.30 -0.29
C VAL A 232 18.32 8.08 -1.38
N ASP A 233 18.20 6.95 -2.06
CA ASP A 233 19.01 6.62 -3.22
C ASP A 233 18.15 6.08 -4.36
N VAL A 234 18.75 5.87 -5.53
CA VAL A 234 18.05 5.31 -6.70
C VAL A 234 17.38 3.99 -6.37
N GLY A 235 17.98 3.18 -5.49
CA GLY A 235 17.42 1.87 -5.09
C GLY A 235 16.16 2.01 -4.23
N THR A 236 16.15 2.88 -3.20
CA THR A 236 14.97 3.10 -2.36
C THR A 236 13.82 3.69 -3.17
N VAL A 237 14.12 4.61 -4.09
CA VAL A 237 13.13 5.20 -5.00
C VAL A 237 12.60 4.15 -6.00
N THR A 238 13.48 3.31 -6.56
CA THR A 238 13.06 2.21 -7.45
C THR A 238 12.15 1.22 -6.70
N ALA A 239 12.49 0.86 -5.46
CA ALA A 239 11.69 -0.04 -4.64
C ALA A 239 10.27 0.50 -4.43
N GLN A 240 10.13 1.80 -4.10
CA GLN A 240 8.82 2.42 -3.93
C GLN A 240 8.08 2.57 -5.26
N LEU A 241 8.78 2.92 -6.34
CA LEU A 241 8.16 3.07 -7.66
C LEU A 241 7.55 1.76 -8.19
N LEU A 242 8.16 0.62 -7.84
CA LEU A 242 7.66 -0.71 -8.22
C LEU A 242 6.56 -1.24 -7.29
N TYR A 243 6.34 -0.62 -6.14
CA TYR A 243 5.43 -1.08 -5.12
C TYR A 243 3.97 -0.80 -5.52
N GLU A 244 3.09 -1.81 -5.39
CA GLU A 244 1.66 -1.72 -5.73
C GLU A 244 1.34 -1.26 -7.16
N THR A 245 2.28 -1.43 -8.09
CA THR A 245 2.08 -1.11 -9.51
C THR A 245 1.76 -2.35 -10.34
N GLY A 246 1.04 -2.15 -11.44
CA GLY A 246 0.83 -3.18 -12.45
C GLY A 246 1.93 -3.15 -13.51
N GLY A 247 1.57 -2.79 -14.74
CA GLY A 247 2.50 -2.68 -15.86
C GLY A 247 3.12 -1.30 -16.01
N ALA A 248 3.57 -1.00 -17.23
CA ALA A 248 4.18 0.27 -17.58
C ALA A 248 3.22 1.48 -17.53
N ARG A 249 1.91 1.26 -17.57
CA ARG A 249 0.88 2.30 -17.41
C ARG A 249 0.33 2.30 -16.00
N TYR A 250 0.53 3.38 -15.30
CA TYR A 250 -0.06 3.66 -14.00
C TYR A 250 -1.26 4.61 -14.19
N ALA A 251 -2.45 4.02 -14.22
CA ALA A 251 -3.68 4.73 -14.52
C ALA A 251 -4.20 5.50 -13.31
N GLY A 252 -4.55 6.76 -13.53
CA GLY A 252 -5.24 7.61 -12.56
C GLY A 252 -6.40 8.37 -13.22
N PRO A 253 -7.26 9.02 -12.42
CA PRO A 253 -8.42 9.76 -12.94
C PRO A 253 -8.05 11.02 -13.73
N ASP A 254 -6.90 11.61 -13.46
CA ASP A 254 -6.43 12.84 -14.11
C ASP A 254 -5.47 12.56 -15.28
N VAL A 255 -4.73 11.46 -15.21
CA VAL A 255 -3.69 11.11 -16.17
C VAL A 255 -3.28 9.65 -16.01
N THR A 256 -2.84 9.02 -17.09
CA THR A 256 -2.12 7.74 -17.04
C THR A 256 -0.62 8.02 -17.15
N ALA A 257 0.13 7.74 -16.08
CA ALA A 257 1.58 7.91 -16.06
C ALA A 257 2.29 6.70 -16.69
N ARG A 258 3.35 6.97 -17.46
CA ARG A 258 4.19 5.97 -18.14
C ARG A 258 5.44 5.68 -17.30
N LEU A 259 5.42 4.60 -16.52
CA LEU A 259 6.53 4.20 -15.64
C LEU A 259 7.77 3.74 -16.42
N ASP A 260 7.60 3.24 -17.63
CA ASP A 260 8.69 2.85 -18.54
C ASP A 260 9.45 4.03 -19.15
N THR A 261 9.04 5.27 -18.89
CA THR A 261 9.73 6.49 -19.33
C THR A 261 10.49 7.19 -18.21
N VAL A 262 10.27 6.80 -16.95
CA VAL A 262 10.90 7.41 -15.78
C VAL A 262 12.42 7.23 -15.82
N ARG A 263 13.15 8.30 -15.56
CA ARG A 263 14.59 8.26 -15.32
C ARG A 263 14.88 8.70 -13.88
N LEU A 264 15.69 7.90 -13.20
CA LEU A 264 16.14 8.16 -11.83
C LEU A 264 17.64 8.45 -11.85
N THR A 265 18.05 9.55 -11.25
CA THR A 265 19.46 9.94 -11.15
C THR A 265 19.77 10.40 -9.74
N GLN A 266 20.86 9.90 -9.16
CA GLN A 266 21.35 10.41 -7.88
C GLN A 266 21.82 11.86 -8.05
N ASP A 267 21.20 12.80 -7.32
CA ASP A 267 21.44 14.25 -7.39
C ASP A 267 22.07 14.75 -6.07
N GLY A 268 23.05 14.02 -5.56
CA GLY A 268 23.68 14.26 -4.27
C GLY A 268 23.21 13.29 -3.17
N PRO A 269 23.77 13.40 -1.96
CA PRO A 269 23.37 12.59 -0.82
C PRO A 269 21.89 12.79 -0.49
N ASP A 270 21.16 11.70 -0.28
CA ASP A 270 19.73 11.71 0.03
C ASP A 270 18.85 12.48 -0.96
N ARG A 271 19.27 12.56 -2.24
CA ARG A 271 18.55 13.29 -3.27
C ARG A 271 18.51 12.49 -4.57
N VAL A 272 17.32 12.16 -5.04
CA VAL A 272 17.11 11.46 -6.32
C VAL A 272 16.23 12.29 -7.23
N ARG A 273 16.78 12.66 -8.40
CA ARG A 273 16.04 13.32 -9.47
C ARG A 273 15.18 12.32 -10.21
N VAL A 274 13.91 12.69 -10.39
CA VAL A 274 12.89 11.94 -11.13
C VAL A 274 12.48 12.78 -12.34
N GLU A 275 12.74 12.27 -13.52
CA GLU A 275 12.49 13.00 -14.77
C GLU A 275 12.07 12.10 -15.92
N GLY A 276 11.70 12.70 -17.06
CA GLY A 276 11.34 11.96 -18.27
C GLY A 276 9.96 11.31 -18.24
N VAL A 277 9.19 11.52 -17.20
CA VAL A 277 7.85 10.94 -17.06
C VAL A 277 6.95 11.45 -18.17
N ARG A 278 6.33 10.54 -18.92
CA ARG A 278 5.31 10.85 -19.92
C ARG A 278 3.92 10.54 -19.40
N GLY A 279 2.96 11.37 -19.79
CA GLY A 279 1.56 11.21 -19.48
C GLY A 279 0.73 10.89 -20.71
N GLU A 280 -0.30 10.09 -20.52
CA GLU A 280 -1.34 9.82 -21.52
C GLU A 280 -2.68 10.26 -20.94
N ALA A 281 -3.68 10.48 -21.80
CA ALA A 281 -5.05 10.75 -21.34
C ALA A 281 -5.51 9.68 -20.33
N PRO A 282 -6.29 10.05 -19.30
CA PRO A 282 -6.78 9.11 -18.31
C PRO A 282 -7.77 8.10 -18.91
N PRO A 283 -8.05 6.97 -18.25
CA PRO A 283 -9.11 6.06 -18.68
C PRO A 283 -10.50 6.72 -18.56
N PRO A 284 -11.49 6.26 -19.35
CA PRO A 284 -12.86 6.79 -19.28
C PRO A 284 -13.60 6.43 -18.00
N THR A 285 -13.00 5.59 -17.14
CA THR A 285 -13.64 5.08 -15.92
C THR A 285 -12.80 5.38 -14.69
N LEU A 286 -13.47 5.52 -13.54
CA LEU A 286 -12.86 5.56 -12.22
C LEU A 286 -12.91 4.18 -11.57
N LYS A 287 -11.86 3.82 -10.85
CA LYS A 287 -11.87 2.68 -9.92
C LYS A 287 -12.82 3.01 -8.77
N VAL A 288 -13.60 2.02 -8.34
CA VAL A 288 -14.45 2.06 -7.15
C VAL A 288 -14.06 0.92 -6.24
N GLY A 289 -13.71 1.23 -5.01
CA GLY A 289 -13.46 0.22 -3.98
C GLY A 289 -14.76 -0.16 -3.29
N LEU A 290 -15.14 -1.44 -3.38
CA LEU A 290 -16.33 -2.00 -2.74
C LEU A 290 -15.91 -2.83 -1.52
N ASN A 291 -16.32 -2.41 -0.33
CA ASN A 291 -16.10 -3.14 0.90
C ASN A 291 -17.40 -3.78 1.38
N ARG A 292 -17.37 -5.10 1.63
CA ARG A 292 -18.50 -5.89 2.11
C ARG A 292 -18.13 -6.70 3.34
N LEU A 293 -19.11 -7.15 4.12
CA LEU A 293 -18.89 -8.20 5.11
C LEU A 293 -18.82 -9.54 4.39
N GLY A 294 -17.72 -10.29 4.59
CA GLY A 294 -17.52 -11.62 4.02
C GLY A 294 -18.05 -12.75 4.91
N GLY A 295 -18.27 -12.46 6.20
CA GLY A 295 -18.64 -13.45 7.21
C GLY A 295 -17.85 -13.28 8.49
N PHE A 296 -17.62 -14.40 9.19
CA PHE A 296 -16.89 -14.45 10.45
C PHE A 296 -15.68 -15.37 10.35
N ARG A 297 -14.61 -15.01 11.04
CA ARG A 297 -13.34 -15.72 11.07
C ARG A 297 -12.91 -15.99 12.50
N ASN A 298 -12.29 -17.16 12.73
CA ASN A 298 -11.60 -17.48 13.96
C ASN A 298 -10.26 -18.18 13.64
N GLU A 299 -9.38 -18.21 14.62
CA GLU A 299 -8.04 -18.75 14.44
C GLU A 299 -7.54 -19.38 15.73
N VAL A 300 -6.82 -20.49 15.61
CA VAL A 300 -6.10 -21.17 16.69
C VAL A 300 -4.71 -21.55 16.21
N ALA A 301 -3.69 -21.30 17.01
CA ALA A 301 -2.33 -21.75 16.76
C ALA A 301 -1.90 -22.74 17.86
N PHE A 302 -1.80 -24.01 17.51
CA PHE A 302 -1.29 -25.09 18.35
C PHE A 302 0.23 -25.15 18.25
N VAL A 303 0.91 -25.36 19.39
CA VAL A 303 2.36 -25.45 19.45
C VAL A 303 2.77 -26.91 19.59
N LEU A 304 3.56 -27.40 18.66
CA LEU A 304 3.99 -28.80 18.57
C LEU A 304 5.48 -28.90 18.89
N THR A 305 5.82 -29.11 20.16
CA THR A 305 7.21 -29.13 20.64
C THR A 305 7.81 -30.53 20.58
N GLY A 306 9.05 -30.63 20.15
CA GLY A 306 9.89 -31.83 20.24
C GLY A 306 9.62 -32.88 19.17
N LEU A 307 9.46 -34.14 19.57
CA LEU A 307 9.34 -35.26 18.66
C LEU A 307 7.96 -35.41 18.02
N ASP A 308 7.89 -36.11 16.90
CA ASP A 308 6.64 -36.54 16.25
C ASP A 308 5.69 -35.40 15.83
N VAL A 309 6.25 -34.29 15.38
CA VAL A 309 5.50 -33.09 14.99
C VAL A 309 4.36 -33.41 14.00
N GLU A 310 4.64 -34.22 12.97
CA GLU A 310 3.62 -34.61 11.97
C GLU A 310 2.50 -35.44 12.58
N ALA A 311 2.83 -36.39 13.48
CA ALA A 311 1.83 -37.22 14.16
C ALA A 311 0.97 -36.38 15.10
N LYS A 312 1.57 -35.43 15.83
CA LYS A 312 0.84 -34.48 16.68
C LYS A 312 -0.11 -33.61 15.86
N ALA A 313 0.36 -33.09 14.71
CA ALA A 313 -0.47 -32.32 13.80
C ALA A 313 -1.65 -33.15 13.25
N ALA A 314 -1.41 -34.38 12.86
CA ALA A 314 -2.46 -35.30 12.39
C ALA A 314 -3.50 -35.60 13.48
N LEU A 315 -3.05 -35.83 14.72
CA LEU A 315 -3.93 -36.06 15.86
C LEU A 315 -4.86 -34.85 16.11
N VAL A 316 -4.32 -33.64 16.17
CA VAL A 316 -5.14 -32.43 16.37
C VAL A 316 -6.15 -32.25 15.25
N ARG A 317 -5.73 -32.40 13.99
CA ARG A 317 -6.65 -32.30 12.84
C ARG A 317 -7.81 -33.26 12.97
N HIS A 318 -7.53 -34.54 13.32
CA HIS A 318 -8.56 -35.57 13.54
C HIS A 318 -9.48 -35.20 14.70
N GLN A 319 -8.93 -34.78 15.83
CA GLN A 319 -9.71 -34.41 17.01
C GLN A 319 -10.62 -33.21 16.79
N MET A 320 -10.24 -32.29 15.91
CA MET A 320 -11.02 -31.08 15.54
C MET A 320 -12.09 -31.38 14.47
N GLU A 321 -12.02 -32.48 13.72
CA GLU A 321 -12.96 -32.79 12.63
C GLU A 321 -14.44 -32.62 13.03
N PRO A 322 -14.94 -33.11 14.21
CA PRO A 322 -16.33 -32.94 14.57
C PRO A 322 -16.76 -31.47 14.70
N ALA A 323 -15.89 -30.62 15.24
CA ALA A 323 -16.17 -29.19 15.40
C ALA A 323 -16.09 -28.42 14.07
N LEU A 324 -15.38 -28.96 13.08
CA LEU A 324 -15.19 -28.37 11.76
C LEU A 324 -16.22 -28.85 10.73
N ALA A 325 -17.02 -29.88 11.04
CA ALA A 325 -17.93 -30.53 10.09
C ALA A 325 -18.97 -29.57 9.43
N LYS A 326 -19.31 -28.47 10.09
CA LYS A 326 -20.28 -27.48 9.60
C LYS A 326 -19.62 -26.17 9.11
N VAL A 327 -18.29 -26.05 9.19
CA VAL A 327 -17.56 -24.86 8.80
C VAL A 327 -17.32 -24.89 7.30
N SER A 328 -17.69 -23.83 6.60
CA SER A 328 -17.63 -23.78 5.14
C SER A 328 -16.21 -23.64 4.58
N ASP A 329 -15.30 -23.02 5.32
CA ASP A 329 -13.92 -22.86 4.90
C ASP A 329 -12.95 -23.12 6.06
N VAL A 330 -12.11 -24.13 5.87
CA VAL A 330 -11.14 -24.61 6.86
C VAL A 330 -9.76 -24.66 6.24
N ARG A 331 -8.83 -23.92 6.82
CA ARG A 331 -7.44 -23.95 6.40
C ARG A 331 -6.51 -24.37 7.54
N TRP A 332 -5.63 -25.32 7.24
CA TRP A 332 -4.57 -25.77 8.11
C TRP A 332 -3.20 -25.44 7.50
N ASP A 333 -2.35 -24.76 8.25
CA ASP A 333 -0.96 -24.50 7.88
C ASP A 333 -0.04 -25.07 8.96
N LEU A 334 0.92 -25.92 8.59
CA LEU A 334 1.98 -26.41 9.48
C LEU A 334 3.29 -25.69 9.14
N ALA A 335 3.68 -24.77 10.01
CA ALA A 335 4.96 -24.07 9.90
C ALA A 335 6.04 -24.86 10.65
N ARG A 336 6.95 -25.48 9.90
CA ARG A 336 8.09 -26.27 10.42
C ARG A 336 9.21 -25.31 10.84
N THR A 337 9.08 -24.74 12.06
CA THR A 337 10.08 -23.88 12.68
C THR A 337 11.01 -24.66 13.61
N ASP A 338 10.64 -25.90 13.92
CA ASP A 338 11.36 -26.83 14.78
C ASP A 338 12.72 -27.25 14.21
N ARG A 339 13.70 -27.39 15.09
CA ARG A 339 15.05 -27.90 14.80
C ARG A 339 15.37 -29.07 15.70
N PRO A 340 16.05 -30.10 15.18
CA PRO A 340 16.58 -31.18 16.03
C PRO A 340 17.55 -30.65 17.07
N ASP A 341 17.51 -31.21 18.28
CA ASP A 341 18.42 -30.87 19.39
C ASP A 341 18.55 -29.35 19.65
N ALA A 342 17.40 -28.66 19.60
CA ALA A 342 17.33 -27.21 19.74
C ALA A 342 17.64 -26.75 21.18
N ALA A 343 18.31 -25.61 21.30
CA ALA A 343 18.73 -25.06 22.59
C ALA A 343 17.60 -24.35 23.37
N THR A 344 16.48 -24.04 22.71
CA THR A 344 15.30 -23.40 23.34
C THR A 344 14.02 -24.10 22.91
N GLU A 345 12.97 -24.00 23.73
CA GLU A 345 11.66 -24.59 23.43
C GLU A 345 11.04 -23.99 22.16
N GLU A 346 11.21 -22.70 21.94
CA GLU A 346 10.72 -22.02 20.74
C GLU A 346 11.33 -22.60 19.47
N THR A 347 12.65 -22.84 19.49
CA THR A 347 13.36 -23.43 18.33
C THR A 347 13.17 -24.95 18.21
N ALA A 348 12.65 -25.61 19.24
CA ALA A 348 12.23 -27.02 19.24
C ALA A 348 10.76 -27.18 18.81
N SER A 349 10.04 -26.10 18.51
CA SER A 349 8.59 -26.11 18.28
C SER A 349 8.24 -25.76 16.85
N ALA A 350 7.20 -26.42 16.31
CA ALA A 350 6.48 -26.08 15.10
C ALA A 350 5.12 -25.46 15.45
N LEU A 351 4.52 -24.73 14.53
CA LEU A 351 3.21 -24.12 14.69
C LEU A 351 2.21 -24.77 13.72
N LEU A 352 1.15 -25.35 14.27
CA LEU A 352 0.00 -25.80 13.51
C LEU A 352 -1.12 -24.76 13.65
N ARG A 353 -1.38 -24.03 12.58
CA ARG A 353 -2.39 -22.99 12.55
C ARG A 353 -3.66 -23.47 11.88
N LEU A 354 -4.78 -23.29 12.56
CA LEU A 354 -6.13 -23.46 12.03
C LEU A 354 -6.74 -22.09 11.80
N VAL A 355 -7.20 -21.81 10.60
CA VAL A 355 -8.04 -20.65 10.28
C VAL A 355 -9.35 -21.14 9.73
N VAL A 356 -10.45 -20.64 10.26
CA VAL A 356 -11.81 -20.98 9.84
C VAL A 356 -12.59 -19.74 9.45
N ARG A 357 -13.43 -19.88 8.42
CA ARG A 357 -14.34 -18.81 7.97
C ARG A 357 -15.71 -19.40 7.68
N ASP A 358 -16.76 -18.68 8.06
CA ASP A 358 -18.14 -19.03 7.77
C ASP A 358 -19.03 -17.78 7.76
N ALA A 359 -20.17 -17.85 7.06
CA ALA A 359 -21.19 -16.82 7.09
C ALA A 359 -21.89 -16.76 8.47
N ASP A 360 -21.95 -17.89 9.16
CA ASP A 360 -22.53 -18.02 10.51
C ASP A 360 -21.44 -17.87 11.58
N GLN A 361 -21.58 -16.86 12.44
CA GLN A 361 -20.68 -16.63 13.57
C GLN A 361 -20.62 -17.79 14.55
N GLU A 362 -21.74 -18.49 14.77
CA GLU A 362 -21.79 -19.61 15.73
C GLU A 362 -20.93 -20.78 15.25
N ALA A 363 -20.87 -21.03 13.93
CA ALA A 363 -20.06 -22.11 13.36
C ALA A 363 -18.56 -21.93 13.65
N VAL A 364 -18.06 -20.70 13.68
CA VAL A 364 -16.64 -20.36 13.94
C VAL A 364 -16.43 -19.83 15.36
N GLY A 365 -17.48 -19.80 16.18
CA GLY A 365 -17.51 -19.14 17.48
C GLY A 365 -17.13 -20.04 18.66
N ARG A 366 -17.99 -20.02 19.68
CA ARG A 366 -17.71 -20.63 20.97
C ARG A 366 -17.57 -22.17 20.89
N ALA A 367 -18.34 -22.84 20.04
CA ALA A 367 -18.27 -24.31 19.90
C ALA A 367 -16.90 -24.77 19.39
N LEU A 368 -16.36 -24.08 18.35
CA LEU A 368 -15.01 -24.31 17.84
C LEU A 368 -13.93 -24.02 18.88
N SER A 369 -14.06 -22.88 19.57
CA SER A 369 -13.11 -22.48 20.61
C SER A 369 -13.11 -23.43 21.79
N GLY A 370 -14.30 -23.89 22.19
CA GLY A 370 -14.46 -24.92 23.22
C GLY A 370 -13.76 -26.22 22.84
N ALA A 371 -14.03 -26.73 21.63
CA ALA A 371 -13.41 -27.96 21.14
C ALA A 371 -11.87 -27.88 21.13
N ALA A 372 -11.31 -26.76 20.73
CA ALA A 372 -9.85 -26.56 20.74
C ALA A 372 -9.27 -26.56 22.17
N ILE A 373 -9.99 -25.99 23.15
CA ILE A 373 -9.54 -25.93 24.56
C ILE A 373 -9.72 -27.27 25.25
N GLU A 374 -10.76 -28.06 24.94
CA GLU A 374 -10.98 -29.40 25.47
C GLU A 374 -9.81 -30.35 25.19
N LEU A 375 -9.00 -30.08 24.16
CA LEU A 375 -7.80 -30.86 23.83
C LEU A 375 -6.68 -30.72 24.87
N ALA A 376 -6.75 -29.75 25.77
CA ALA A 376 -5.67 -29.44 26.72
C ALA A 376 -5.18 -30.60 27.56
N LEU A 377 -6.07 -31.57 27.88
CA LEU A 377 -5.73 -32.78 28.66
C LEU A 377 -5.99 -34.09 27.87
N ALA A 378 -6.33 -33.98 26.58
CA ALA A 378 -6.82 -35.12 25.80
C ALA A 378 -6.10 -35.29 24.44
N SER A 379 -5.04 -34.54 24.18
CA SER A 379 -4.33 -34.54 22.88
C SER A 379 -2.89 -35.06 23.02
N TYR A 380 -1.93 -34.43 22.34
CA TYR A 380 -0.53 -34.85 22.33
C TYR A 380 0.23 -34.39 23.60
N PRO A 381 1.35 -35.02 23.93
CA PRO A 381 2.16 -34.60 25.08
C PRO A 381 2.76 -33.20 24.86
N GLY A 382 2.61 -32.31 25.87
CA GLY A 382 3.02 -30.93 25.79
C GLY A 382 2.04 -30.02 25.05
N PHE A 383 0.76 -30.44 24.97
CA PHE A 383 -0.26 -29.62 24.31
C PHE A 383 -0.37 -28.22 24.92
N HIS A 384 -0.26 -27.21 24.06
CA HIS A 384 -0.65 -25.82 24.37
C HIS A 384 -0.95 -25.05 23.09
N VAL A 385 -1.56 -23.88 23.26
CA VAL A 385 -1.87 -22.94 22.19
C VAL A 385 -1.17 -21.61 22.47
N LEU A 386 -0.83 -20.85 21.42
CA LEU A 386 -0.19 -19.53 21.61
C LEU A 386 -1.11 -18.54 22.35
N ALA A 387 -2.40 -18.60 22.06
CA ALA A 387 -3.43 -17.80 22.71
C ALA A 387 -4.77 -18.56 22.66
N PRO A 388 -5.65 -18.36 23.66
CA PRO A 388 -7.00 -18.90 23.57
C PRO A 388 -7.73 -18.38 22.33
N PRO A 389 -8.44 -19.25 21.58
CA PRO A 389 -9.21 -18.81 20.42
C PRO A 389 -10.35 -17.87 20.81
N GLY A 390 -10.67 -16.93 19.92
CA GLY A 390 -11.70 -15.94 20.12
C GLY A 390 -13.13 -16.44 19.91
N LYS A 391 -14.08 -15.49 19.83
CA LYS A 391 -15.51 -15.76 19.59
C LYS A 391 -15.89 -15.78 18.11
N GLY A 392 -14.93 -15.68 17.22
CA GLY A 392 -15.17 -15.34 15.83
C GLY A 392 -15.37 -13.83 15.62
N ALA A 393 -14.63 -13.24 14.70
CA ALA A 393 -14.71 -11.83 14.38
C ALA A 393 -15.18 -11.64 12.93
N PRO A 394 -15.99 -10.61 12.63
CA PRO A 394 -16.36 -10.33 11.25
C PRO A 394 -15.13 -9.92 10.45
N TYR A 395 -15.04 -10.39 9.21
CA TYR A 395 -14.02 -9.98 8.26
C TYR A 395 -14.65 -9.30 7.03
N GLY A 396 -13.86 -8.47 6.36
CA GLY A 396 -14.28 -7.79 5.14
C GLY A 396 -13.77 -8.45 3.89
N VAL A 397 -14.48 -8.19 2.80
CA VAL A 397 -14.11 -8.55 1.42
C VAL A 397 -13.97 -7.27 0.64
N PHE A 398 -12.93 -7.17 -0.16
CA PHE A 398 -12.69 -6.06 -1.07
C PHE A 398 -12.87 -6.52 -2.53
N GLU A 399 -13.59 -5.69 -3.29
CA GLU A 399 -13.76 -5.86 -4.73
C GLU A 399 -13.51 -4.52 -5.42
N ALA A 400 -12.77 -4.53 -6.53
CA ALA A 400 -12.58 -3.36 -7.37
C ALA A 400 -13.61 -3.37 -8.50
N ALA A 401 -14.40 -2.30 -8.61
CA ALA A 401 -15.29 -2.04 -9.73
C ALA A 401 -14.83 -0.80 -10.51
N HIS A 402 -15.44 -0.55 -11.66
CA HIS A 402 -15.18 0.63 -12.46
C HIS A 402 -16.50 1.26 -12.90
N VAL A 403 -16.59 2.58 -12.81
CA VAL A 403 -17.75 3.36 -13.28
C VAL A 403 -17.31 4.45 -14.26
N PRO A 404 -18.14 4.86 -15.22
CA PRO A 404 -17.81 5.99 -16.09
C PRO A 404 -17.51 7.25 -15.27
N GLN A 405 -16.48 8.01 -15.63
CA GLN A 405 -16.09 9.22 -14.89
C GLN A 405 -17.21 10.24 -14.77
N GLU A 406 -18.01 10.41 -15.83
CA GLU A 406 -19.12 11.35 -15.90
C GLU A 406 -20.30 11.02 -14.96
N THR A 407 -20.33 9.83 -14.38
CA THR A 407 -21.37 9.42 -13.44
C THR A 407 -21.04 9.77 -11.99
N VAL A 408 -19.86 10.34 -11.74
CA VAL A 408 -19.38 10.67 -10.39
C VAL A 408 -19.37 12.19 -10.20
N ASP A 409 -20.14 12.68 -9.25
CA ASP A 409 -20.28 14.10 -8.93
C ASP A 409 -19.08 14.60 -8.10
N HIS A 410 -17.91 14.75 -8.73
CA HIS A 410 -16.72 15.27 -8.08
C HIS A 410 -16.90 16.78 -7.76
N VAL A 411 -16.88 17.17 -6.50
CA VAL A 411 -17.18 18.54 -6.05
C VAL A 411 -16.14 19.04 -5.04
N ALA A 412 -15.57 20.20 -5.31
CA ALA A 412 -14.81 20.96 -4.32
C ALA A 412 -15.76 21.87 -3.52
N VAL A 413 -15.80 21.69 -2.21
CA VAL A 413 -16.52 22.55 -1.28
C VAL A 413 -15.51 23.52 -0.66
N LEU A 414 -15.56 24.77 -1.11
CA LEU A 414 -14.60 25.79 -0.74
C LEU A 414 -14.77 26.23 0.72
N HIS A 415 -13.78 26.92 1.26
CA HIS A 415 -13.79 27.38 2.66
C HIS A 415 -14.93 28.37 2.98
N ASP A 416 -15.49 29.03 1.98
CA ASP A 416 -16.65 29.94 2.08
C ASP A 416 -18.00 29.25 1.83
N GLY A 417 -18.00 27.92 1.65
CA GLY A 417 -19.19 27.10 1.42
C GLY A 417 -19.62 26.99 -0.05
N ARG A 418 -18.97 27.69 -0.99
CA ARG A 418 -19.28 27.54 -2.42
C ARG A 418 -18.90 26.13 -2.89
N ARG A 419 -19.77 25.56 -3.70
CA ARG A 419 -19.59 24.24 -4.32
C ARG A 419 -19.16 24.41 -5.77
N VAL A 420 -18.00 23.88 -6.11
CA VAL A 420 -17.42 23.98 -7.45
C VAL A 420 -17.35 22.57 -8.04
N PRO A 421 -18.15 22.27 -9.08
CA PRO A 421 -18.05 21.00 -9.78
C PRO A 421 -16.68 20.86 -10.46
N VAL A 422 -16.10 19.68 -10.38
CA VAL A 422 -14.89 19.29 -11.10
C VAL A 422 -15.33 18.40 -12.27
N PRO A 423 -15.22 18.87 -13.51
CA PRO A 423 -15.69 18.10 -14.65
C PRO A 423 -14.85 16.83 -14.87
N ALA A 424 -15.47 15.79 -15.38
CA ALA A 424 -14.78 14.62 -15.88
C ALA A 424 -13.78 14.98 -16.99
N ALA A 425 -12.77 14.16 -17.18
CA ALA A 425 -11.77 14.37 -18.22
C ALA A 425 -12.42 14.43 -19.61
N ARG A 426 -12.07 15.45 -20.39
CA ARG A 426 -12.60 15.63 -21.75
C ARG A 426 -12.08 14.57 -22.72
N ASP A 427 -10.77 14.33 -22.63
CA ASP A 427 -10.07 13.36 -23.46
C ASP A 427 -9.74 12.14 -22.59
N THR A 428 -10.16 10.97 -23.03
CA THR A 428 -9.90 9.72 -22.33
C THR A 428 -9.31 8.69 -23.28
N ALA A 429 -8.53 7.76 -22.74
CA ALA A 429 -7.95 6.66 -23.50
C ALA A 429 -8.17 5.32 -22.80
N VAL A 430 -8.67 4.34 -23.53
CA VAL A 430 -8.77 2.96 -23.00
C VAL A 430 -7.36 2.42 -22.78
N LEU A 431 -7.13 1.90 -21.60
CA LEU A 431 -5.84 1.28 -21.25
C LEU A 431 -5.56 0.09 -22.18
N ARG A 432 -4.41 0.14 -22.83
CA ARG A 432 -3.91 -0.97 -23.65
C ARG A 432 -2.58 -1.44 -23.08
N ALA A 433 -2.26 -2.71 -23.23
CA ALA A 433 -0.94 -3.21 -22.91
C ALA A 433 0.15 -2.44 -23.67
N VAL A 434 1.25 -2.12 -22.99
CA VAL A 434 2.44 -1.60 -23.65
C VAL A 434 3.17 -2.77 -24.29
N PRO A 435 3.64 -2.66 -25.54
CA PRO A 435 4.49 -3.68 -26.14
C PRO A 435 5.68 -4.00 -25.24
N GLU A 436 6.00 -5.27 -25.09
CA GLU A 436 7.17 -5.67 -24.28
C GLU A 436 8.45 -5.06 -24.89
N PRO A 437 9.26 -4.35 -24.11
CA PRO A 437 10.49 -3.76 -24.62
C PRO A 437 11.51 -4.86 -24.98
N PRO A 438 12.47 -4.60 -25.87
CA PRO A 438 13.53 -5.53 -26.15
C PRO A 438 14.35 -5.81 -24.89
N LEU A 439 14.67 -7.08 -24.67
CA LEU A 439 15.54 -7.46 -23.57
C LEU A 439 16.98 -7.00 -23.86
N PRO A 440 17.79 -6.74 -22.82
CA PRO A 440 19.20 -6.42 -23.00
C PRO A 440 19.96 -7.62 -23.58
N GLU A 441 21.13 -7.37 -24.17
CA GLU A 441 22.06 -8.44 -24.56
C GLU A 441 22.35 -9.35 -23.36
N PRO A 442 22.22 -10.70 -23.47
CA PRO A 442 22.49 -11.61 -22.37
C PRO A 442 23.97 -11.54 -21.95
N LEU A 443 24.25 -11.89 -20.70
CA LEU A 443 25.63 -12.06 -20.26
C LEU A 443 26.32 -13.20 -21.03
N PRO A 444 27.63 -13.09 -21.34
CA PRO A 444 28.39 -14.20 -21.85
C PRO A 444 28.33 -15.42 -20.91
N PRO A 445 28.30 -16.65 -21.45
CA PRO A 445 28.35 -17.85 -20.62
C PRO A 445 29.62 -17.86 -19.72
N GLY A 446 29.43 -18.26 -18.46
CA GLY A 446 30.52 -18.32 -17.49
C GLY A 446 30.19 -19.28 -16.34
N PRO A 447 31.10 -19.45 -15.37
CA PRO A 447 30.84 -20.26 -14.19
C PRO A 447 29.67 -19.69 -13.38
N VAL A 448 28.87 -20.59 -12.83
CA VAL A 448 27.70 -20.25 -12.01
C VAL A 448 27.81 -20.88 -10.63
N ARG A 449 27.20 -20.24 -9.64
CA ARG A 449 27.10 -20.75 -8.29
C ARG A 449 25.66 -20.70 -7.80
N ARG A 450 25.23 -21.78 -7.16
CA ARG A 450 23.89 -21.85 -6.52
C ARG A 450 23.84 -20.93 -5.32
N ALA A 451 23.07 -19.83 -5.41
CA ALA A 451 23.02 -18.79 -4.38
C ALA A 451 21.64 -18.11 -4.33
N PRO A 452 21.28 -17.45 -3.20
CA PRO A 452 20.03 -16.71 -3.10
C PRO A 452 19.96 -15.54 -4.09
N LEU A 453 18.81 -15.36 -4.75
CA LEU A 453 18.56 -14.24 -5.66
C LEU A 453 18.86 -12.88 -5.00
N GLY A 454 18.59 -12.76 -3.71
CA GLY A 454 18.78 -11.52 -2.95
C GLY A 454 20.20 -10.98 -2.84
N LEU A 455 21.22 -11.77 -3.27
CA LEU A 455 22.59 -11.27 -3.36
C LEU A 455 22.79 -10.30 -4.53
N VAL A 456 22.01 -10.44 -5.60
CA VAL A 456 22.15 -9.65 -6.83
C VAL A 456 20.96 -8.79 -7.19
N ALA A 457 19.80 -9.04 -6.54
CA ALA A 457 18.55 -8.33 -6.81
C ALA A 457 17.83 -7.90 -5.53
N GLY A 458 17.23 -6.71 -5.57
CA GLY A 458 16.23 -6.29 -4.61
C GLY A 458 14.84 -6.74 -5.03
N ALA A 459 13.92 -6.83 -4.08
CA ALA A 459 12.51 -7.02 -4.40
C ALA A 459 11.61 -6.23 -3.42
N ARG A 460 10.45 -5.85 -3.92
CA ARG A 460 9.38 -5.22 -3.16
C ARG A 460 8.05 -5.79 -3.62
N SER A 461 7.18 -6.15 -2.68
CA SER A 461 5.88 -6.73 -2.99
C SER A 461 4.78 -6.13 -2.13
N GLY A 462 3.56 -6.20 -2.62
CA GLY A 462 2.37 -5.72 -1.93
C GLY A 462 1.09 -6.23 -2.57
N ASP A 463 -0.01 -5.93 -1.89
CA ASP A 463 -1.35 -6.25 -2.36
C ASP A 463 -1.81 -5.27 -3.45
N LYS A 464 -2.69 -5.76 -4.30
CA LYS A 464 -3.43 -5.00 -5.30
C LYS A 464 -4.85 -5.58 -5.41
N GLY A 465 -5.66 -5.29 -4.40
CA GLY A 465 -6.97 -5.94 -4.25
C GLY A 465 -6.85 -7.44 -3.98
N GLY A 466 -7.38 -8.27 -4.88
CA GLY A 466 -7.25 -9.75 -4.83
C GLY A 466 -5.93 -10.28 -5.37
N ASP A 467 -5.11 -9.43 -5.99
CA ASP A 467 -3.85 -9.76 -6.62
C ASP A 467 -2.67 -9.30 -5.77
N ALA A 468 -1.46 -9.70 -6.16
CA ALA A 468 -0.23 -9.14 -5.61
C ALA A 468 0.69 -8.67 -6.72
N ASN A 469 1.48 -7.61 -6.43
CA ASN A 469 2.60 -7.26 -7.27
C ASN A 469 3.93 -7.65 -6.61
N VAL A 470 4.91 -8.00 -7.43
CA VAL A 470 6.30 -8.25 -7.01
C VAL A 470 7.24 -7.53 -7.98
N GLY A 471 7.75 -6.39 -7.55
CA GLY A 471 8.83 -5.69 -8.25
C GLY A 471 10.18 -6.27 -7.87
N VAL A 472 11.01 -6.57 -8.88
CA VAL A 472 12.38 -7.10 -8.70
C VAL A 472 13.33 -6.24 -9.52
N TRP A 473 14.38 -5.71 -8.91
CA TRP A 473 15.33 -4.84 -9.62
C TRP A 473 16.77 -5.27 -9.39
N ALA A 474 17.61 -5.02 -10.39
CA ALA A 474 19.04 -5.22 -10.33
C ALA A 474 19.79 -3.93 -9.97
N ARG A 475 20.89 -4.03 -9.23
CA ARG A 475 21.72 -2.87 -8.83
C ARG A 475 22.73 -2.45 -9.90
N THR A 476 23.07 -3.36 -10.83
CA THR A 476 24.06 -3.12 -11.90
C THR A 476 23.50 -3.52 -13.26
N ASP A 477 24.11 -3.02 -14.33
CA ASP A 477 23.71 -3.37 -15.70
C ASP A 477 23.93 -4.86 -16.00
N ASP A 478 25.02 -5.43 -15.53
CA ASP A 478 25.29 -6.86 -15.73
C ASP A 478 24.30 -7.76 -14.96
N ALA A 479 23.97 -7.39 -13.72
CA ALA A 479 22.91 -8.09 -12.98
C ALA A 479 21.54 -7.95 -13.68
N TRP A 480 21.25 -6.80 -14.30
CA TRP A 480 20.05 -6.63 -15.12
C TRP A 480 20.04 -7.51 -16.37
N ARG A 481 21.15 -7.59 -17.08
CA ARG A 481 21.30 -8.45 -18.26
C ARG A 481 21.02 -9.92 -17.92
N TRP A 482 21.48 -10.39 -16.78
CA TRP A 482 21.18 -11.73 -16.30
C TRP A 482 19.73 -11.88 -15.83
N LEU A 483 19.24 -10.98 -14.95
CA LEU A 483 17.91 -11.04 -14.35
C LEU A 483 16.80 -11.03 -15.41
N ALA A 484 16.94 -10.19 -16.44
CA ALA A 484 15.96 -10.03 -17.49
C ALA A 484 15.73 -11.32 -18.31
N HIS A 485 16.74 -12.17 -18.41
CA HIS A 485 16.63 -13.46 -19.10
C HIS A 485 16.30 -14.63 -18.17
N GLU A 486 16.82 -14.62 -16.94
CA GLU A 486 16.63 -15.71 -15.99
C GLU A 486 15.23 -15.70 -15.36
N LEU A 487 14.75 -14.53 -14.92
CA LEU A 487 13.50 -14.45 -14.17
C LEU A 487 12.30 -14.22 -15.11
N THR A 488 11.89 -15.29 -15.78
CA THR A 488 10.67 -15.34 -16.61
C THR A 488 9.43 -15.56 -15.75
N GLY A 489 8.21 -15.43 -16.32
CA GLY A 489 6.96 -15.78 -15.64
C GLY A 489 6.92 -17.25 -15.19
N ASP A 490 7.42 -18.17 -16.03
CA ASP A 490 7.51 -19.60 -15.70
C ASP A 490 8.50 -19.82 -14.54
N ARG A 491 9.65 -19.17 -14.62
CA ARG A 491 10.65 -19.25 -13.56
C ARG A 491 10.13 -18.71 -12.23
N PHE A 492 9.36 -17.62 -12.27
CA PHE A 492 8.68 -17.10 -11.08
C PHE A 492 7.74 -18.14 -10.46
N ARG A 493 6.91 -18.83 -11.27
CA ARG A 493 6.01 -19.90 -10.81
C ARG A 493 6.75 -21.09 -10.20
N GLU A 494 7.91 -21.46 -10.74
CA GLU A 494 8.78 -22.50 -10.17
C GLU A 494 9.35 -22.10 -8.80
N LEU A 495 9.76 -20.82 -8.66
CA LEU A 495 10.36 -20.31 -7.43
C LEU A 495 9.32 -20.04 -6.33
N ILE A 496 8.10 -19.72 -6.70
CA ILE A 496 6.98 -19.43 -5.80
C ILE A 496 5.86 -20.45 -6.05
N PRO A 497 5.89 -21.61 -5.38
CA PRO A 497 4.93 -22.69 -5.62
C PRO A 497 3.46 -22.31 -5.44
N GLU A 498 3.15 -21.31 -4.61
CA GLU A 498 1.80 -20.80 -4.42
C GLU A 498 1.24 -20.10 -5.67
N ALA A 499 2.11 -19.64 -6.57
CA ALA A 499 1.73 -19.03 -7.85
C ALA A 499 1.67 -20.02 -9.02
N ARG A 500 1.93 -21.33 -8.78
CA ARG A 500 2.06 -22.34 -9.84
C ARG A 500 0.89 -22.38 -10.80
N ASP A 501 -0.32 -22.36 -10.25
CA ASP A 501 -1.57 -22.51 -11.01
C ASP A 501 -2.26 -21.15 -11.26
N LEU A 502 -1.56 -20.03 -10.94
CA LEU A 502 -2.09 -18.69 -11.11
C LEU A 502 -1.54 -18.02 -12.39
N THR A 503 -2.30 -17.07 -12.90
CA THR A 503 -1.81 -16.17 -13.94
C THR A 503 -0.73 -15.27 -13.35
N VAL A 504 0.47 -15.31 -13.94
CA VAL A 504 1.57 -14.43 -13.60
C VAL A 504 1.94 -13.63 -14.84
N THR A 505 1.65 -12.34 -14.81
CA THR A 505 2.03 -11.41 -15.88
C THR A 505 3.32 -10.70 -15.52
N ARG A 506 4.29 -10.72 -16.42
CA ARG A 506 5.59 -10.07 -16.28
C ARG A 506 5.64 -8.78 -17.09
N HIS A 507 6.13 -7.71 -16.46
CA HIS A 507 6.31 -6.39 -17.09
C HIS A 507 7.77 -5.95 -16.96
N PRO A 508 8.60 -6.06 -18.01
CA PRO A 508 9.95 -5.52 -18.00
C PRO A 508 9.95 -3.98 -18.02
N LEU A 509 10.78 -3.40 -17.17
CA LEU A 509 11.04 -1.97 -17.04
C LEU A 509 12.55 -1.71 -17.14
N PRO A 510 13.13 -1.75 -18.36
CA PRO A 510 14.59 -1.63 -18.56
C PRO A 510 15.17 -0.31 -18.04
N ASN A 511 14.38 0.77 -18.10
CA ASN A 511 14.73 2.08 -17.57
C ASN A 511 15.01 2.08 -16.06
N LEU A 512 14.44 1.11 -15.33
CA LEU A 512 14.62 0.90 -13.89
C LEU A 512 15.48 -0.34 -13.58
N ARG A 513 15.98 -1.04 -14.59
CA ARG A 513 16.61 -2.38 -14.45
C ARG A 513 15.72 -3.34 -13.66
N ALA A 514 14.43 -3.34 -13.93
CA ALA A 514 13.45 -4.01 -13.11
C ALA A 514 12.48 -4.87 -13.93
N LEU A 515 11.95 -5.87 -13.25
CA LEU A 515 10.81 -6.68 -13.65
C LEU A 515 9.69 -6.47 -12.64
N ASN A 516 8.47 -6.22 -13.09
CA ASN A 516 7.32 -6.23 -12.21
C ASN A 516 6.41 -7.42 -12.56
N PHE A 517 6.08 -8.23 -11.57
CA PHE A 517 5.17 -9.36 -11.71
C PHE A 517 3.84 -9.03 -11.06
N VAL A 518 2.76 -9.32 -11.75
CA VAL A 518 1.40 -9.32 -11.20
C VAL A 518 0.95 -10.77 -11.08
N VAL A 519 0.61 -11.19 -9.85
CA VAL A 519 0.13 -12.53 -9.54
C VAL A 519 -1.36 -12.46 -9.24
N GLU A 520 -2.17 -12.84 -10.24
CA GLU A 520 -3.62 -12.70 -10.17
C GLU A 520 -4.24 -13.71 -9.19
N GLY A 521 -5.13 -13.24 -8.34
CA GLY A 521 -5.92 -14.07 -7.43
C GLY A 521 -5.18 -14.67 -6.24
N ILE A 522 -3.89 -14.37 -6.03
CA ILE A 522 -3.13 -14.93 -4.90
C ILE A 522 -3.67 -14.47 -3.54
N LEU A 523 -4.34 -13.32 -3.49
CA LEU A 523 -5.00 -12.78 -2.30
C LEU A 523 -6.54 -12.94 -2.35
N GLY A 524 -7.09 -13.63 -3.35
CA GLY A 524 -8.52 -13.96 -3.45
C GLY A 524 -9.43 -12.74 -3.22
N GLU A 525 -10.23 -12.78 -2.16
CA GLU A 525 -11.20 -11.74 -1.80
C GLU A 525 -10.58 -10.51 -1.07
N GLY A 526 -9.27 -10.32 -1.17
CA GLY A 526 -8.54 -9.19 -0.60
C GLY A 526 -7.95 -9.46 0.79
N VAL A 527 -7.19 -8.49 1.25
CA VAL A 527 -6.32 -8.54 2.45
C VAL A 527 -7.06 -8.98 3.72
N ALA A 528 -8.23 -8.41 3.99
CA ALA A 528 -8.99 -8.68 5.22
C ALA A 528 -9.56 -10.10 5.27
N ALA A 529 -9.77 -10.73 4.11
CA ALA A 529 -10.29 -12.08 3.98
C ALA A 529 -9.21 -13.15 4.09
N GLN A 530 -7.92 -12.80 3.93
CA GLN A 530 -6.84 -13.78 3.80
C GLN A 530 -6.55 -14.57 5.08
N ALA A 531 -6.36 -15.89 4.89
CA ALA A 531 -5.87 -16.81 5.93
C ALA A 531 -4.35 -17.01 5.90
N ARG A 532 -3.63 -16.44 4.94
CA ARG A 532 -2.16 -16.55 4.79
C ARG A 532 -1.43 -15.94 5.99
N PHE A 533 -0.18 -16.37 6.24
CA PHE A 533 0.73 -15.70 7.19
C PHE A 533 1.04 -14.27 6.73
N ASP A 534 1.12 -14.06 5.42
CA ASP A 534 1.33 -12.77 4.78
C ASP A 534 0.06 -12.36 4.00
N PRO A 535 -0.95 -11.78 4.67
CA PRO A 535 -2.23 -11.47 4.04
C PRO A 535 -2.16 -10.33 3.03
N GLN A 536 -1.08 -9.54 3.06
CA GLN A 536 -0.86 -8.40 2.18
C GLN A 536 0.24 -8.64 1.13
N ALA A 537 0.75 -9.86 1.00
CA ALA A 537 1.88 -10.19 0.12
C ALA A 537 3.13 -9.32 0.33
N LYS A 538 3.30 -8.73 1.53
CA LYS A 538 4.45 -7.86 1.85
C LYS A 538 5.78 -8.62 1.87
N ALA A 539 5.75 -9.90 2.26
CA ALA A 539 6.93 -10.75 2.34
C ALA A 539 7.17 -11.60 1.08
N LEU A 540 6.28 -11.56 0.08
CA LEU A 540 6.39 -12.37 -1.13
C LEU A 540 7.69 -12.09 -1.90
N GLY A 541 8.09 -10.82 -1.99
CA GLY A 541 9.36 -10.40 -2.58
C GLY A 541 10.58 -10.90 -1.80
N GLU A 542 10.53 -10.88 -0.47
CA GLU A 542 11.61 -11.41 0.38
C GLU A 542 11.70 -12.93 0.30
N TRP A 543 10.57 -13.63 0.20
CA TRP A 543 10.58 -15.06 -0.07
C TRP A 543 11.23 -15.37 -1.43
N LEU A 544 10.87 -14.62 -2.48
CA LEU A 544 11.52 -14.76 -3.79
C LEU A 544 13.04 -14.51 -3.71
N ARG A 545 13.46 -13.47 -2.99
CA ARG A 545 14.90 -13.17 -2.78
C ARG A 545 15.65 -14.27 -2.05
N ALA A 546 15.00 -15.03 -1.19
CA ALA A 546 15.59 -16.16 -0.48
C ALA A 546 15.72 -17.42 -1.36
N ARG A 547 15.10 -17.45 -2.55
CA ARG A 547 15.18 -18.61 -3.46
C ARG A 547 16.56 -18.67 -4.12
N HIS A 548 17.10 -19.90 -4.23
CA HIS A 548 18.39 -20.14 -4.83
C HIS A 548 18.28 -20.36 -6.34
N LEU A 549 19.11 -19.67 -7.09
CA LEU A 549 19.29 -19.79 -8.53
C LEU A 549 20.77 -20.06 -8.85
N ASP A 550 21.04 -20.48 -10.07
CA ASP A 550 22.40 -20.59 -10.59
C ASP A 550 22.84 -19.20 -11.09
N ILE A 551 23.51 -18.46 -10.23
CA ILE A 551 23.92 -17.07 -10.47
C ILE A 551 25.35 -17.06 -11.04
N PRO A 552 25.61 -16.29 -12.14
CA PRO A 552 26.98 -16.10 -12.64
C PRO A 552 27.90 -15.61 -11.53
N GLU A 553 29.05 -16.28 -11.36
CA GLU A 553 30.02 -15.94 -10.29
C GLU A 553 30.51 -14.49 -10.40
N ALA A 554 30.55 -13.94 -11.61
CA ALA A 554 30.93 -12.56 -11.86
C ALA A 554 29.97 -11.53 -11.24
N LEU A 555 28.77 -11.94 -10.82
CA LEU A 555 27.78 -11.09 -10.18
C LEU A 555 27.78 -11.19 -8.65
N LEU A 556 28.46 -12.22 -8.10
CA LEU A 556 28.51 -12.54 -6.67
C LEU A 556 29.78 -11.98 -6.03
#